data_3a54e821af3ac66be2c50f906bc79f67
#
_entry.id   3a54e821af3ac66be2c50f906bc79f67
#
_cell.length_a   1.000
_cell.length_b   1.000
_cell.length_c   1.000
_cell.angle_alpha   90.00
_cell.angle_beta   90.00
_cell.angle_gamma   90.00
#
_symmetry.space_group_name_H-M   'P 1'
#
loop_
_entity.id
_entity.type
_entity.pdbx_description
1 polymer ?
#
loop_
_entity_poly.entity_id
_entity_poly.type
_entity_poly.pdbx_seq_one_letter_code
_entity_poly.pdbx_strand_id
1 'polypeptide(L)'
;LSLVGSEMCIRDRAGRIHVEMNGITSRIFIEAQVKTADGEAMVRIRDSHTNVVRIEANGKTILDREEPQAAEAAEEKPLIHNYTLRQIYEYAKTVPAEEISFIKAAYDMNYALFEEGLKNERTTYARHLLKKNGGQILSSDEQKTASLLCNAAIEARVIGLDRPAMSITGSGAHGIIATMPLYGVCKIRGLEDEALYRACLLSTSPSPRD
;
A
#
# COMPACT_ATOMS: atom_id res chain seq x y z
N LEU A 1 -10.35 -8.55 1.12
CA LEU A 1 -10.47 -10.01 1.17
C LEU A 1 -10.34 -10.72 -0.17
N SER A 2 -10.65 -10.07 -1.29
CA SER A 2 -10.83 -10.80 -2.54
C SER A 2 -9.67 -10.70 -3.54
N LEU A 3 -8.83 -9.70 -3.46
CA LEU A 3 -7.84 -9.44 -4.52
C LEU A 3 -6.68 -10.44 -4.55
N VAL A 4 -6.16 -10.83 -3.39
CA VAL A 4 -5.07 -11.80 -3.32
C VAL A 4 -5.55 -13.20 -3.69
N GLY A 5 -6.73 -13.58 -3.23
CA GLY A 5 -7.33 -14.88 -3.57
C GLY A 5 -7.70 -15.00 -5.04
N SER A 6 -8.23 -13.95 -5.66
CA SER A 6 -8.65 -13.99 -7.07
C SER A 6 -7.48 -14.05 -8.05
N GLU A 7 -6.40 -13.30 -7.83
CA GLU A 7 -5.21 -13.39 -8.70
C GLU A 7 -4.52 -14.75 -8.59
N MET A 8 -4.40 -15.30 -7.38
CA MET A 8 -3.83 -16.63 -7.17
C MET A 8 -4.70 -17.70 -7.83
N CYS A 9 -6.02 -17.64 -7.68
CA CYS A 9 -6.95 -18.59 -8.34
C CYS A 9 -6.91 -18.48 -9.87
N ILE A 10 -6.77 -17.28 -10.43
CA ILE A 10 -6.66 -17.08 -11.90
C ILE A 10 -5.34 -17.66 -12.42
N ARG A 11 -4.26 -17.60 -11.66
CA ARG A 11 -2.94 -18.14 -12.04
C ARG A 11 -2.80 -19.63 -11.77
N ASP A 12 -3.56 -20.20 -10.85
CA ASP A 12 -3.50 -21.64 -10.56
C ASP A 12 -4.40 -22.48 -11.48
N ARG A 13 -3.99 -22.63 -12.72
CA ARG A 13 -4.68 -23.52 -13.68
C ARG A 13 -4.59 -25.00 -13.32
N ALA A 14 -3.73 -25.38 -12.39
CA ALA A 14 -3.51 -26.76 -11.97
C ALA A 14 -4.28 -27.14 -10.71
N GLY A 15 -5.05 -26.20 -10.10
CA GLY A 15 -5.80 -26.44 -8.87
C GLY A 15 -4.92 -26.76 -7.64
N ARG A 16 -3.69 -26.24 -7.63
CA ARG A 16 -2.71 -26.48 -6.57
C ARG A 16 -2.78 -25.48 -5.43
N ILE A 17 -3.57 -24.42 -5.61
CA ILE A 17 -3.77 -23.38 -4.60
C ILE A 17 -5.15 -23.56 -4.01
N HIS A 18 -5.20 -23.79 -2.70
CA HIS A 18 -6.45 -23.90 -1.93
C HIS A 18 -6.50 -22.73 -0.95
N VAL A 19 -7.62 -22.03 -0.92
CA VAL A 19 -7.87 -20.92 0.01
C VAL A 19 -9.20 -21.14 0.68
N GLU A 20 -9.21 -21.17 2.02
CA GLU A 20 -10.43 -21.33 2.81
C GLU A 20 -10.50 -20.28 3.91
N MET A 21 -11.70 -19.95 4.34
CA MET A 21 -11.94 -19.12 5.52
C MET A 21 -12.50 -19.99 6.64
N ASN A 22 -11.73 -20.12 7.70
CA ASN A 22 -12.20 -20.77 8.92
C ASN A 22 -12.85 -19.71 9.83
N GLY A 23 -13.77 -20.12 10.70
CA GLY A 23 -14.50 -19.24 11.62
C GLY A 23 -13.61 -18.67 12.75
N ILE A 24 -12.55 -17.98 12.37
CA ILE A 24 -11.57 -17.41 13.27
C ILE A 24 -12.03 -16.04 13.73
N THR A 25 -11.92 -15.78 15.02
CA THR A 25 -12.43 -14.57 15.68
C THR A 25 -11.36 -13.48 15.86
N SER A 26 -10.08 -13.75 15.55
CA SER A 26 -9.03 -12.74 15.65
C SER A 26 -9.15 -11.68 14.55
N ARG A 27 -8.73 -10.45 14.84
CA ARG A 27 -8.79 -9.30 13.92
C ARG A 27 -8.06 -9.57 12.60
N ILE A 28 -6.92 -10.23 12.66
CA ILE A 28 -6.14 -10.70 11.51
C ILE A 28 -5.71 -12.13 11.80
N PHE A 29 -5.96 -13.03 10.87
CA PHE A 29 -5.41 -14.37 10.88
C PHE A 29 -5.05 -14.77 9.47
N ILE A 30 -3.81 -15.15 9.27
CA ILE A 30 -3.31 -15.65 7.99
C ILE A 30 -2.45 -16.86 8.29
N GLU A 31 -2.80 -18.00 7.70
CA GLU A 31 -1.95 -19.17 7.68
C GLU A 31 -1.62 -19.50 6.23
N ALA A 32 -0.35 -19.60 5.92
CA ALA A 32 0.14 -19.99 4.62
C ALA A 32 0.96 -21.27 4.75
N GLN A 33 0.57 -22.29 3.97
CA GLN A 33 1.26 -23.57 3.92
C GLN A 33 1.71 -23.86 2.49
N VAL A 34 2.95 -24.33 2.35
CA VAL A 34 3.51 -24.78 1.08
C VAL A 34 3.96 -26.22 1.24
N LYS A 35 3.57 -27.08 0.29
CA LYS A 35 4.03 -28.48 0.19
C LYS A 35 4.66 -28.71 -1.18
N THR A 36 5.84 -29.32 -1.17
CA THR A 36 6.57 -29.73 -2.37
C THR A 36 7.02 -31.18 -2.25
N ALA A 37 7.63 -31.71 -3.30
CA ALA A 37 8.22 -33.04 -3.24
C ALA A 37 9.37 -33.15 -2.21
N ASP A 38 10.05 -32.02 -1.96
CA ASP A 38 11.26 -31.96 -1.12
C ASP A 38 10.96 -31.55 0.34
N GLY A 39 9.74 -31.10 0.62
CA GLY A 39 9.36 -30.71 1.98
C GLY A 39 8.12 -29.82 2.08
N GLU A 40 7.83 -29.44 3.30
CA GLU A 40 6.71 -28.57 3.63
C GLU A 40 7.12 -27.44 4.58
N ALA A 41 6.45 -26.30 4.47
CA ALA A 41 6.62 -25.19 5.39
C ALA A 41 5.26 -24.52 5.68
N MET A 42 5.13 -23.95 6.87
CA MET A 42 3.95 -23.21 7.30
C MET A 42 4.38 -21.95 8.05
N VAL A 43 3.67 -20.85 7.80
CA VAL A 43 3.81 -19.59 8.55
C VAL A 43 2.43 -19.13 8.98
N ARG A 44 2.29 -18.71 10.23
CA ARG A 44 1.08 -18.14 10.78
C ARG A 44 1.30 -16.72 11.30
N ILE A 45 0.42 -15.82 10.90
CA ILE A 45 0.36 -14.42 11.32
C ILE A 45 -0.96 -14.22 12.08
N ARG A 46 -0.92 -13.50 13.19
CA ARG A 46 -2.11 -13.27 14.03
C ARG A 46 -2.14 -11.84 14.57
N ASP A 47 -3.35 -11.27 14.66
CA ASP A 47 -3.69 -9.98 15.26
C ASP A 47 -3.11 -8.74 14.57
N SER A 48 -1.92 -8.82 14.01
CA SER A 48 -1.25 -7.77 13.24
C SER A 48 -0.54 -8.38 12.03
N HIS A 49 -0.45 -7.66 10.91
CA HIS A 49 0.19 -8.14 9.67
C HIS A 49 1.68 -8.47 9.82
N THR A 50 2.34 -7.91 10.82
CA THR A 50 3.76 -8.14 11.10
C THR A 50 4.03 -9.13 12.24
N ASN A 51 2.97 -9.59 12.91
CA ASN A 51 3.08 -10.50 14.04
C ASN A 51 3.09 -11.96 13.58
N VAL A 52 4.27 -12.48 13.27
CA VAL A 52 4.47 -13.89 12.98
C VAL A 52 4.48 -14.66 14.28
N VAL A 53 3.48 -15.50 14.51
CA VAL A 53 3.32 -16.27 15.75
C VAL A 53 3.81 -17.70 15.63
N ARG A 54 3.82 -18.31 14.43
CA ARG A 54 4.29 -19.68 14.24
C ARG A 54 4.99 -19.86 12.91
N ILE A 55 6.07 -20.62 12.93
CA ILE A 55 6.82 -21.06 11.74
C ILE A 55 7.14 -22.55 11.93
N GLU A 56 6.81 -23.35 10.93
CA GLU A 56 7.15 -24.77 10.86
C GLU A 56 7.84 -25.08 9.53
N ALA A 57 8.77 -26.02 9.54
CA ALA A 57 9.37 -26.57 8.34
C ALA A 57 9.66 -28.06 8.55
N ASN A 58 9.21 -28.90 7.64
CA ASN A 58 9.41 -30.35 7.62
C ASN A 58 9.08 -31.02 8.98
N GLY A 59 7.93 -30.64 9.55
CA GLY A 59 7.46 -31.15 10.84
C GLY A 59 8.19 -30.60 12.06
N LYS A 60 9.15 -29.68 11.88
CA LYS A 60 9.89 -29.05 12.97
C LYS A 60 9.36 -27.63 13.20
N THR A 61 8.98 -27.32 14.42
CA THR A 61 8.63 -25.96 14.84
C THR A 61 9.90 -25.12 15.01
N ILE A 62 9.98 -24.04 14.24
CA ILE A 62 11.10 -23.08 14.25
C ILE A 62 10.78 -21.91 15.17
N LEU A 63 9.53 -21.44 15.12
CA LEU A 63 9.02 -20.37 15.96
C LEU A 63 7.66 -20.80 16.49
N ASP A 64 7.43 -20.62 17.78
CA ASP A 64 6.13 -20.73 18.41
C ASP A 64 6.00 -19.62 19.47
N ARG A 65 5.14 -18.65 19.17
CA ARG A 65 4.79 -17.53 20.04
C ARG A 65 3.29 -17.47 20.25
N GLU A 66 2.58 -18.59 19.99
CA GLU A 66 1.15 -18.66 20.26
C GLU A 66 0.93 -18.66 21.77
N GLU A 67 0.76 -17.47 22.33
CA GLU A 67 0.20 -17.37 23.67
C GLU A 67 -1.23 -17.90 23.66
N PRO A 68 -1.65 -18.67 24.68
CA PRO A 68 -3.04 -19.03 24.84
C PRO A 68 -3.85 -17.73 24.83
N GLN A 69 -4.98 -17.73 24.09
CA GLN A 69 -5.87 -16.58 23.98
C GLN A 69 -6.08 -15.94 25.37
N ALA A 70 -5.30 -14.92 25.66
CA ALA A 70 -5.60 -14.06 26.78
C ALA A 70 -6.90 -13.36 26.41
N ALA A 71 -7.90 -13.53 27.28
CA ALA A 71 -9.17 -12.86 27.19
C ALA A 71 -8.95 -11.40 26.79
N GLU A 72 -9.72 -10.98 25.78
CA GLU A 72 -9.97 -9.61 25.34
C GLU A 72 -9.05 -8.58 26.01
N ALA A 73 -7.83 -8.40 25.48
CA ALA A 73 -7.08 -7.21 25.80
C ALA A 73 -7.98 -6.03 25.40
N ALA A 74 -8.37 -5.23 26.39
CA ALA A 74 -9.16 -4.04 26.18
C ALA A 74 -8.60 -3.32 24.96
N GLU A 75 -9.42 -3.05 23.93
CA GLU A 75 -9.00 -2.37 22.72
C GLU A 75 -8.36 -1.05 23.13
N GLU A 76 -7.05 -1.02 23.25
CA GLU A 76 -6.34 0.23 23.38
C GLU A 76 -6.68 1.03 22.12
N LYS A 77 -7.42 2.11 22.30
CA LYS A 77 -7.75 2.99 21.18
C LYS A 77 -6.45 3.39 20.48
N PRO A 78 -6.38 3.27 19.16
CA PRO A 78 -5.19 3.70 18.43
C PRO A 78 -4.75 5.09 18.87
N LEU A 79 -3.45 5.29 19.05
CA LEU A 79 -2.89 6.52 19.61
C LEU A 79 -3.41 7.77 18.88
N ILE A 80 -3.63 7.65 17.55
CA ILE A 80 -4.13 8.74 16.70
C ILE A 80 -5.52 9.25 17.14
N HIS A 81 -6.35 8.41 17.77
CA HIS A 81 -7.67 8.81 18.27
C HIS A 81 -7.61 9.81 19.44
N ASN A 82 -6.44 10.01 20.02
CA ASN A 82 -6.23 11.01 21.07
C ASN A 82 -5.98 12.41 20.49
N TYR A 83 -5.86 12.54 19.17
CA TYR A 83 -5.57 13.81 18.51
C TYR A 83 -6.75 14.28 17.68
N THR A 84 -6.94 15.59 17.67
CA THR A 84 -7.89 16.26 16.79
C THR A 84 -7.25 16.52 15.43
N LEU A 85 -8.04 16.63 14.37
CA LEU A 85 -7.57 17.00 13.03
C LEU A 85 -6.74 18.31 13.05
N ARG A 86 -7.13 19.27 13.90
CA ARG A 86 -6.38 20.52 14.06
C ARG A 86 -4.98 20.29 14.61
N GLN A 87 -4.83 19.42 15.59
CA GLN A 87 -3.51 19.09 16.15
C GLN A 87 -2.64 18.36 15.12
N ILE A 88 -3.21 17.46 14.34
CA ILE A 88 -2.52 16.77 13.23
C ILE A 88 -2.07 17.79 12.19
N TYR A 89 -2.93 18.73 11.81
CA TYR A 89 -2.61 19.78 10.87
C TYR A 89 -1.47 20.70 11.37
N GLU A 90 -1.56 21.16 12.62
CA GLU A 90 -0.50 22.01 13.21
C GLU A 90 0.82 21.25 13.34
N TYR A 91 0.80 19.98 13.70
CA TYR A 91 1.99 19.12 13.68
C TYR A 91 2.60 19.06 12.29
N ALA A 92 1.82 18.76 11.26
CA ALA A 92 2.30 18.69 9.89
C ALA A 92 2.92 20.01 9.39
N LYS A 93 2.48 21.15 9.92
CA LYS A 93 3.05 22.47 9.61
C LYS A 93 4.38 22.75 10.31
N THR A 94 4.54 22.23 11.53
CA THR A 94 5.63 22.64 12.43
C THR A 94 6.71 21.58 12.62
N VAL A 95 6.44 20.32 12.32
CA VAL A 95 7.44 19.25 12.42
C VAL A 95 8.66 19.56 11.56
N PRO A 96 9.89 19.34 12.06
CA PRO A 96 11.11 19.51 11.26
C PRO A 96 11.06 18.69 9.96
N ALA A 97 11.46 19.30 8.84
CA ALA A 97 11.39 18.64 7.53
C ALA A 97 12.21 17.34 7.47
N GLU A 98 13.30 17.28 8.23
CA GLU A 98 14.18 16.12 8.32
C GLU A 98 13.45 14.90 8.90
N GLU A 99 12.57 15.11 9.88
CA GLU A 99 11.82 14.03 10.53
C GLU A 99 10.77 13.40 9.60
N ILE A 100 10.29 14.15 8.60
CA ILE A 100 9.30 13.69 7.63
C ILE A 100 9.87 13.43 6.23
N SER A 101 11.17 13.57 6.06
CA SER A 101 11.85 13.36 4.78
C SER A 101 11.72 11.93 4.22
N PHE A 102 11.44 10.94 5.09
CA PHE A 102 11.15 9.56 4.69
C PHE A 102 9.95 9.45 3.73
N ILE A 103 9.03 10.43 3.75
CA ILE A 103 7.88 10.50 2.84
C ILE A 103 8.33 10.57 1.38
N LYS A 104 9.56 11.04 1.12
CA LYS A 104 10.14 11.02 -0.21
C LYS A 104 10.08 9.62 -0.83
N ALA A 105 10.40 8.58 -0.06
CA ALA A 105 10.35 7.21 -0.55
C ALA A 105 8.97 6.79 -1.04
N ALA A 106 7.89 7.34 -0.46
CA ALA A 106 6.52 7.02 -0.84
C ALA A 106 6.20 7.48 -2.25
N TYR A 107 6.46 8.74 -2.56
CA TYR A 107 6.16 9.24 -3.91
C TYR A 107 7.21 8.83 -4.94
N ASP A 108 8.47 8.64 -4.59
CA ASP A 108 9.49 8.09 -5.51
C ASP A 108 9.11 6.67 -5.96
N MET A 109 8.66 5.83 -5.02
CA MET A 109 8.21 4.47 -5.33
C MET A 109 6.98 4.48 -6.26
N ASN A 110 5.99 5.32 -5.96
CA ASN A 110 4.79 5.43 -6.78
C ASN A 110 5.08 6.10 -8.13
N TYR A 111 6.05 7.00 -8.20
CA TYR A 111 6.49 7.60 -9.46
C TYR A 111 7.21 6.57 -10.35
N ALA A 112 8.06 5.72 -9.78
CA ALA A 112 8.69 4.63 -10.53
C ALA A 112 7.64 3.64 -11.10
N LEU A 113 6.57 3.38 -10.35
CA LEU A 113 5.45 2.59 -10.84
C LEU A 113 4.69 3.30 -11.98
N PHE A 114 4.49 4.61 -11.88
CA PHE A 114 3.92 5.44 -12.95
C PHE A 114 4.77 5.37 -14.23
N GLU A 115 6.10 5.53 -14.12
CA GLU A 115 7.00 5.44 -15.27
C GLU A 115 6.94 4.08 -15.94
N GLU A 116 6.89 3.01 -15.15
CA GLU A 116 6.73 1.65 -15.68
C GLU A 116 5.39 1.50 -16.42
N GLY A 117 4.32 2.09 -15.85
CA GLY A 117 3.02 2.14 -16.50
C GLY A 117 3.05 2.82 -17.86
N LEU A 118 3.73 3.96 -17.99
CA LEU A 118 3.82 4.66 -19.27
C LEU A 118 4.58 3.88 -20.37
N LYS A 119 5.58 3.08 -19.96
CA LYS A 119 6.40 2.29 -20.89
C LYS A 119 5.71 1.02 -21.36
N ASN A 120 4.77 0.48 -20.59
CA ASN A 120 4.17 -0.82 -20.85
C ASN A 120 3.07 -0.76 -21.91
N GLU A 121 3.10 -1.65 -22.88
CA GLU A 121 2.10 -1.68 -23.97
C GLU A 121 0.70 -2.07 -23.50
N ARG A 122 0.58 -2.74 -22.37
CA ARG A 122 -0.70 -3.17 -21.78
C ARG A 122 -1.46 -2.03 -21.09
N THR A 123 -0.80 -0.90 -20.77
CA THR A 123 -1.41 0.27 -20.14
C THR A 123 -2.02 1.20 -21.18
N THR A 124 -3.24 0.95 -21.58
CA THR A 124 -3.92 1.72 -22.62
C THR A 124 -4.50 3.02 -22.09
N TYR A 125 -4.97 3.02 -20.84
CA TYR A 125 -5.59 4.18 -20.21
C TYR A 125 -4.55 5.27 -19.90
N ALA A 126 -3.38 4.89 -19.39
CA ALA A 126 -2.25 5.79 -19.15
C ALA A 126 -1.87 6.57 -20.43
N ARG A 127 -1.77 5.89 -21.57
CA ARG A 127 -1.47 6.54 -22.86
C ARG A 127 -2.58 7.47 -23.32
N HIS A 128 -3.84 7.11 -23.08
CA HIS A 128 -4.96 7.99 -23.40
C HIS A 128 -4.92 9.27 -22.58
N LEU A 129 -4.61 9.18 -21.28
CA LEU A 129 -4.48 10.34 -20.40
C LEU A 129 -3.29 11.20 -20.78
N LEU A 130 -2.14 10.60 -21.14
CA LEU A 130 -0.98 11.33 -21.64
C LEU A 130 -1.33 12.15 -22.88
N LYS A 131 -2.04 11.55 -23.82
CA LYS A 131 -2.53 12.26 -25.03
C LYS A 131 -3.46 13.42 -24.67
N LYS A 132 -4.39 13.22 -23.72
CA LYS A 132 -5.29 14.28 -23.22
C LYS A 132 -4.53 15.41 -22.52
N ASN A 133 -3.38 15.10 -21.93
CA ASN A 133 -2.49 16.08 -21.29
C ASN A 133 -1.50 16.73 -22.29
N GLY A 134 -1.81 16.67 -23.59
CA GLY A 134 -0.97 17.27 -24.64
C GLY A 134 0.34 16.54 -24.91
N GLY A 135 0.46 15.26 -24.50
CA GLY A 135 1.70 14.49 -24.63
C GLY A 135 2.74 14.82 -23.55
N GLN A 136 2.39 15.65 -22.58
CA GLN A 136 3.28 16.08 -21.50
C GLN A 136 2.93 15.35 -20.21
N ILE A 137 3.94 14.89 -19.47
CA ILE A 137 3.76 14.31 -18.14
C ILE A 137 3.29 15.40 -17.16
N LEU A 138 3.98 16.53 -17.18
CA LEU A 138 3.65 17.72 -16.42
C LEU A 138 3.20 18.82 -17.40
N SER A 139 1.96 19.24 -17.34
CA SER A 139 1.42 20.38 -18.09
C SER A 139 0.98 21.47 -17.11
N SER A 140 0.64 22.66 -17.61
CA SER A 140 0.07 23.74 -16.79
C SER A 140 -1.32 23.40 -16.24
N ASP A 141 -1.98 22.37 -16.75
CA ASP A 141 -3.26 21.85 -16.24
C ASP A 141 -3.00 20.87 -15.09
N GLU A 142 -3.10 21.38 -13.87
CA GLU A 142 -2.85 20.60 -12.65
C GLU A 142 -3.75 19.37 -12.54
N GLN A 143 -5.01 19.51 -12.93
CA GLN A 143 -5.99 18.41 -12.84
C GLN A 143 -5.65 17.28 -13.82
N LYS A 144 -5.32 17.60 -15.06
CA LYS A 144 -4.93 16.58 -16.05
C LYS A 144 -3.61 15.91 -15.66
N THR A 145 -2.64 16.68 -15.18
CA THR A 145 -1.36 16.14 -14.68
C THR A 145 -1.58 15.21 -13.48
N ALA A 146 -2.34 15.65 -12.48
CA ALA A 146 -2.65 14.84 -11.30
C ALA A 146 -3.39 13.55 -11.69
N SER A 147 -4.36 13.65 -12.59
CA SER A 147 -5.10 12.52 -13.13
C SER A 147 -4.20 11.53 -13.88
N LEU A 148 -3.30 12.04 -14.73
CA LEU A 148 -2.35 11.20 -15.45
C LEU A 148 -1.43 10.43 -14.50
N LEU A 149 -0.76 11.14 -13.60
CA LEU A 149 0.19 10.54 -12.65
C LEU A 149 -0.48 9.46 -11.78
N CYS A 150 -1.64 9.79 -11.24
CA CYS A 150 -2.39 8.89 -10.36
C CYS A 150 -2.88 7.64 -11.11
N ASN A 151 -3.61 7.84 -12.19
CA ASN A 151 -4.28 6.74 -12.89
C ASN A 151 -3.30 5.84 -13.65
N ALA A 152 -2.20 6.37 -14.17
CA ALA A 152 -1.19 5.53 -14.82
C ALA A 152 -0.47 4.62 -13.81
N ALA A 153 -0.17 5.13 -12.62
CA ALA A 153 0.38 4.30 -11.54
C ALA A 153 -0.62 3.25 -11.05
N ILE A 154 -1.91 3.60 -10.94
CA ILE A 154 -2.97 2.64 -10.57
C ILE A 154 -3.13 1.57 -11.65
N GLU A 155 -3.15 1.94 -12.94
CA GLU A 155 -3.26 0.97 -14.04
C GLU A 155 -2.08 0.00 -14.02
N ALA A 156 -0.84 0.50 -13.85
CA ALA A 156 0.36 -0.31 -13.74
C ALA A 156 0.26 -1.33 -12.60
N ARG A 157 -0.22 -0.88 -11.43
CA ARG A 157 -0.44 -1.75 -10.28
C ARG A 157 -1.50 -2.81 -10.54
N VAL A 158 -2.63 -2.44 -11.13
CA VAL A 158 -3.76 -3.35 -11.37
C VAL A 158 -3.41 -4.43 -12.38
N ILE A 159 -2.65 -4.10 -13.41
CA ILE A 159 -2.20 -5.12 -14.40
C ILE A 159 -1.01 -5.95 -13.90
N GLY A 160 -0.52 -5.70 -12.68
CA GLY A 160 0.52 -6.49 -12.04
C GLY A 160 1.92 -6.28 -12.62
N LEU A 161 2.31 -5.03 -12.90
CA LEU A 161 3.68 -4.72 -13.27
C LEU A 161 4.62 -4.93 -12.07
N ASP A 162 5.85 -5.33 -12.36
CA ASP A 162 6.86 -5.68 -11.36
C ASP A 162 7.51 -4.43 -10.73
N ARG A 163 6.70 -3.67 -10.01
CA ARG A 163 7.11 -2.50 -9.23
C ARG A 163 6.27 -2.41 -7.95
N PRO A 164 6.89 -2.09 -6.81
CA PRO A 164 6.16 -1.88 -5.57
C PRO A 164 5.32 -0.62 -5.64
N ALA A 165 4.18 -0.62 -4.96
CA ALA A 165 3.38 0.57 -4.67
C ALA A 165 3.44 0.86 -3.18
N MET A 166 3.76 2.09 -2.79
CA MET A 166 3.61 2.52 -1.41
C MET A 166 2.13 2.50 -1.04
N SER A 167 1.79 1.83 0.04
CA SER A 167 0.41 1.66 0.48
C SER A 167 0.09 2.50 1.71
N ILE A 168 -1.18 2.87 1.83
CA ILE A 168 -1.79 3.38 3.06
C ILE A 168 -2.89 2.39 3.44
N THR A 169 -2.98 2.07 4.72
CA THR A 169 -4.01 1.13 5.24
C THR A 169 -4.05 -0.21 4.51
N GLY A 170 -2.89 -0.69 4.05
CA GLY A 170 -2.79 -1.92 3.28
C GLY A 170 -3.22 -1.81 1.80
N SER A 171 -3.63 -0.63 1.34
CA SER A 171 -4.04 -0.39 -0.05
C SER A 171 -3.01 0.44 -0.82
N GLY A 172 -2.37 -0.18 -1.83
CA GLY A 172 -1.47 0.54 -2.73
C GLY A 172 -2.18 1.59 -3.58
N ALA A 173 -3.46 1.41 -3.92
CA ALA A 173 -4.24 2.42 -4.62
C ALA A 173 -4.41 3.68 -3.77
N HIS A 174 -4.70 3.54 -2.47
CA HIS A 174 -4.79 4.69 -1.55
C HIS A 174 -3.45 5.42 -1.43
N GLY A 175 -2.32 4.70 -1.33
CA GLY A 175 -1.00 5.33 -1.31
C GLY A 175 -0.69 6.13 -2.58
N ILE A 176 -1.06 5.61 -3.74
CA ILE A 176 -0.91 6.32 -5.03
C ILE A 176 -1.78 7.58 -5.06
N ILE A 177 -3.06 7.47 -4.67
CA ILE A 177 -4.01 8.60 -4.63
C ILE A 177 -3.54 9.70 -3.67
N ALA A 178 -2.95 9.31 -2.54
CA ALA A 178 -2.50 10.26 -1.53
C ALA A 178 -1.19 10.97 -1.88
N THR A 179 -0.40 10.46 -2.82
CA THR A 179 0.94 11.01 -3.12
C THR A 179 1.05 11.59 -4.53
N MET A 180 0.59 10.88 -5.55
CA MET A 180 0.85 11.24 -6.94
C MET A 180 0.18 12.53 -7.43
N PRO A 181 -1.08 12.84 -7.07
CA PRO A 181 -1.67 14.14 -7.40
C PRO A 181 -0.91 15.31 -6.76
N LEU A 182 -0.52 15.17 -5.49
CA LEU A 182 0.25 16.20 -4.78
C LEU A 182 1.62 16.42 -5.40
N TYR A 183 2.31 15.33 -5.76
CA TYR A 183 3.57 15.39 -6.49
C TYR A 183 3.42 16.22 -7.77
N GLY A 184 2.40 15.93 -8.60
CA GLY A 184 2.16 16.65 -9.84
C GLY A 184 1.93 18.15 -9.62
N VAL A 185 1.08 18.51 -8.68
CA VAL A 185 0.79 19.92 -8.35
C VAL A 185 2.03 20.64 -7.82
N CYS A 186 2.78 20.03 -6.90
CA CYS A 186 4.01 20.62 -6.37
C CYS A 186 5.05 20.88 -7.48
N LYS A 187 5.23 19.94 -8.41
CA LYS A 187 6.19 20.11 -9.52
C LYS A 187 5.75 21.18 -10.51
N ILE A 188 4.45 21.29 -10.83
CA ILE A 188 3.93 22.35 -11.71
C ILE A 188 4.11 23.73 -11.08
N ARG A 189 3.86 23.86 -9.78
CA ARG A 189 3.97 25.11 -9.04
C ARG A 189 5.39 25.47 -8.65
N GLY A 190 6.38 24.62 -8.90
CA GLY A 190 7.77 24.82 -8.51
C GLY A 190 7.95 24.90 -6.98
N LEU A 191 7.15 24.16 -6.22
CA LEU A 191 7.25 24.12 -4.77
C LEU A 191 8.41 23.23 -4.34
N GLU A 192 9.03 23.59 -3.22
CA GLU A 192 10.10 22.82 -2.59
C GLU A 192 9.61 21.46 -2.09
N ASP A 193 10.51 20.51 -1.98
CA ASP A 193 10.19 19.14 -1.53
C ASP A 193 9.58 19.11 -0.12
N GLU A 194 9.94 20.05 0.75
CA GLU A 194 9.33 20.19 2.07
C GLU A 194 7.81 20.41 1.99
N ALA A 195 7.34 21.24 1.06
CA ALA A 195 5.91 21.45 0.85
C ALA A 195 5.19 20.15 0.46
N LEU A 196 5.86 19.33 -0.36
CA LEU A 196 5.34 18.01 -0.76
C LEU A 196 5.32 17.04 0.42
N TYR A 197 6.37 17.00 1.25
CA TYR A 197 6.38 16.15 2.46
C TYR A 197 5.21 16.49 3.38
N ARG A 198 5.00 17.75 3.67
CA ARG A 198 3.91 18.23 4.54
C ARG A 198 2.53 17.91 3.97
N ALA A 199 2.34 18.12 2.66
CA ALA A 199 1.09 17.79 1.98
C ALA A 199 0.82 16.27 2.00
N CYS A 200 1.83 15.45 1.72
CA CYS A 200 1.72 13.99 1.78
C CYS A 200 1.46 13.50 3.20
N LEU A 201 2.12 14.07 4.23
CA LEU A 201 1.87 13.72 5.62
C LEU A 201 0.41 13.92 6.00
N LEU A 202 -0.21 15.02 5.57
CA LEU A 202 -1.63 15.27 5.81
C LEU A 202 -2.54 14.33 5.03
N SER A 203 -2.25 14.09 3.75
CA SER A 203 -3.07 13.21 2.90
C SER A 203 -3.01 11.74 3.31
N THR A 204 -1.95 11.35 4.01
CA THR A 204 -1.75 9.98 4.51
C THR A 204 -2.22 9.81 5.95
N SER A 205 -2.71 10.88 6.60
CA SER A 205 -3.27 10.78 7.94
C SER A 205 -4.50 9.87 7.96
N PRO A 206 -4.70 9.08 9.03
CA PRO A 206 -5.83 8.16 9.12
C PRO A 206 -7.17 8.87 8.89
N SER A 207 -8.00 8.24 8.08
CA SER A 207 -9.38 8.68 7.86
C SER A 207 -10.29 8.10 8.95
N PRO A 208 -11.43 8.71 9.26
CA PRO A 208 -12.43 8.12 10.13
C PRO A 208 -12.99 6.77 9.66
N ARG A 209 -12.56 6.30 8.50
CA ARG A 209 -12.94 5.00 7.90
C ARG A 209 -11.90 3.89 8.13
N ASP A 210 -10.77 4.23 8.75
CA ASP A 210 -9.69 3.30 9.09
C ASP A 210 -9.79 2.90 10.62
#